data_5eb5db1a8e8da65636a3164efd46f0d7
#
_entry.id   5eb5db1a8e8da65636a3164efd46f0d7
#
_cell.length_a   1.000
_cell.length_b   1.000
_cell.length_c   1.000
_cell.angle_alpha   90.00
_cell.angle_beta   90.00
_cell.angle_gamma   90.00
#
_symmetry.space_group_name_H-M   'P 1'
#
loop_
_entity.id
_entity.type
_entity.pdbx_description
1 polymer ?
#
loop_
_entity_poly.entity_id
_entity_poly.type
_entity_poly.pdbx_seq_one_letter_code
_entity_poly.pdbx_strand_id
1 'polypeptide(L)'
;MHRTLQPEDWVRPRGYANGIEARGRQIFVGGQIGWNGQCRFETDDLVDQIRQALHNVLAVLGVAGAGPEHVVRMTWYLVDKREYAARLQEIGAAYRDTMGRSFPAMTAVQVADLIEDGAKVEIEVTAVVPD
;
A
#
# COMPACT_ATOMS: atom_id res chain seq x y z
N MET A 1 -2.62 15.50 -13.93
CA MET A 1 -2.80 14.54 -12.84
C MET A 1 -1.65 14.67 -11.84
N HIS A 2 -1.17 13.58 -11.21
CA HIS A 2 -0.06 13.68 -10.28
C HIS A 2 1.27 13.75 -11.03
N ARG A 3 2.25 14.39 -10.41
CA ARG A 3 3.59 14.49 -10.97
C ARG A 3 4.56 13.66 -10.14
N THR A 4 5.23 12.72 -10.80
CA THR A 4 6.27 11.92 -10.16
C THR A 4 7.56 12.74 -10.06
N LEU A 5 8.13 12.79 -8.87
CA LEU A 5 9.35 13.54 -8.59
C LEU A 5 10.52 12.58 -8.56
N GLN A 6 11.40 12.70 -9.57
CA GLN A 6 12.58 11.85 -9.70
C GLN A 6 13.78 12.72 -10.00
N PRO A 7 14.76 12.83 -9.06
CA PRO A 7 15.99 13.53 -9.37
C PRO A 7 16.67 12.91 -10.58
N GLU A 8 17.21 13.76 -11.46
CA GLU A 8 17.65 13.36 -12.79
C GLU A 8 18.75 12.30 -12.78
N ASP A 9 19.65 12.38 -11.81
CA ASP A 9 20.83 11.51 -11.73
C ASP A 9 20.67 10.34 -10.77
N TRP A 10 19.46 10.16 -10.20
CA TRP A 10 19.19 9.03 -9.31
C TRP A 10 18.83 7.79 -10.10
N VAL A 11 19.18 6.63 -9.55
CA VAL A 11 18.74 5.35 -10.08
C VAL A 11 17.21 5.28 -10.06
N ARG A 12 16.63 4.78 -11.14
CA ARG A 12 15.18 4.65 -11.21
C ARG A 12 14.67 3.66 -10.18
N PRO A 13 13.66 4.06 -9.39
CA PRO A 13 13.05 3.16 -8.41
C PRO A 13 12.24 2.07 -9.11
N ARG A 14 12.13 0.91 -8.45
CA ARG A 14 11.32 -0.20 -8.93
C ARG A 14 10.19 -0.46 -7.95
N GLY A 15 8.95 -0.40 -8.45
CA GLY A 15 7.76 -0.69 -7.67
C GLY A 15 7.35 0.41 -6.71
N TYR A 16 7.94 1.62 -6.82
CA TYR A 16 7.59 2.78 -6.02
C TYR A 16 8.06 4.05 -6.71
N ALA A 17 7.61 5.19 -6.21
CA ALA A 17 8.16 6.50 -6.60
C ALA A 17 8.92 7.10 -5.42
N ASN A 18 9.93 7.92 -5.69
CA ASN A 18 10.64 8.64 -4.64
C ASN A 18 9.82 9.79 -4.08
N GLY A 19 9.00 10.42 -4.92
CA GLY A 19 8.13 11.50 -4.51
C GLY A 19 6.99 11.68 -5.48
N ILE A 20 5.88 12.21 -4.98
CA ILE A 20 4.71 12.56 -5.78
C ILE A 20 4.27 13.96 -5.39
N GLU A 21 4.05 14.80 -6.39
CA GLU A 21 3.41 16.08 -6.20
C GLU A 21 1.98 15.97 -6.68
N ALA A 22 1.03 16.39 -5.85
CA ALA A 22 -0.38 16.25 -6.17
C ALA A 22 -1.16 17.45 -5.66
N ARG A 23 -2.28 17.74 -6.33
CA ARG A 23 -3.20 18.80 -5.97
C ARG A 23 -4.62 18.28 -6.13
N GLY A 24 -5.46 18.56 -5.15
CA GLY A 24 -6.85 18.17 -5.20
C GLY A 24 -7.41 17.83 -3.86
N ARG A 25 -8.47 17.02 -3.86
CA ARG A 25 -9.18 16.56 -2.68
C ARG A 25 -8.39 15.42 -2.03
N GLN A 26 -8.05 15.59 -0.76
CA GLN A 26 -7.24 14.62 -0.02
C GLN A 26 -8.11 13.59 0.66
N ILE A 27 -7.66 12.33 0.62
CA ILE A 27 -8.33 11.19 1.26
C ILE A 27 -7.29 10.45 2.09
N PHE A 28 -7.59 10.24 3.37
CA PHE A 28 -6.67 9.58 4.29
C PHE A 28 -7.27 8.23 4.68
N VAL A 29 -6.58 7.15 4.34
CA VAL A 29 -7.00 5.80 4.70
C VAL A 29 -6.20 5.35 5.91
N GLY A 30 -6.87 5.07 7.00
CA GLY A 30 -6.24 4.55 8.21
C GLY A 30 -5.59 3.20 7.96
N GLY A 31 -4.68 2.78 8.82
CA GLY A 31 -3.98 1.52 8.66
C GLY A 31 -4.93 0.34 8.46
N GLN A 32 -4.71 -0.41 7.38
CA GLN A 32 -5.49 -1.59 7.03
C GLN A 32 -4.63 -2.82 7.20
N ILE A 33 -5.12 -3.80 7.94
CA ILE A 33 -4.43 -5.08 8.11
C ILE A 33 -5.13 -6.14 7.26
N GLY A 34 -4.59 -7.36 7.27
CA GLY A 34 -5.05 -8.41 6.36
C GLY A 34 -6.30 -9.15 6.81
N TRP A 35 -7.23 -8.49 7.47
CA TRP A 35 -8.51 -9.08 7.84
C TRP A 35 -9.63 -8.59 6.92
N ASN A 36 -10.77 -9.30 6.93
CA ASN A 36 -11.92 -8.94 6.09
C ASN A 36 -12.76 -7.83 6.72
N GLY A 37 -13.86 -7.47 6.06
CA GLY A 37 -14.73 -6.39 6.51
C GLY A 37 -15.41 -6.64 7.85
N GLN A 38 -15.37 -7.85 8.38
CA GLN A 38 -15.89 -8.21 9.70
C GLN A 38 -14.77 -8.35 10.74
N CYS A 39 -13.57 -7.86 10.42
CA CYS A 39 -12.41 -7.90 11.31
C CYS A 39 -11.96 -9.32 11.63
N ARG A 40 -11.99 -10.21 10.64
CA ARG A 40 -11.58 -11.61 10.79
C ARG A 40 -10.50 -11.96 9.78
N PHE A 41 -9.43 -12.59 10.26
CA PHE A 41 -8.39 -13.11 9.38
C PHE A 41 -8.85 -14.41 8.74
N GLU A 42 -8.76 -14.48 7.42
CA GLU A 42 -9.07 -15.69 6.65
C GLU A 42 -7.81 -16.47 6.33
N THR A 43 -6.64 -15.90 6.60
CA THR A 43 -5.34 -16.48 6.25
C THR A 43 -4.27 -15.96 7.20
N ASP A 44 -3.24 -16.76 7.43
CA ASP A 44 -2.03 -16.34 8.13
C ASP A 44 -0.84 -16.15 7.19
N ASP A 45 -1.07 -16.25 5.87
CA ASP A 45 -0.02 -16.07 4.88
C ASP A 45 0.22 -14.57 4.61
N LEU A 46 1.49 -14.17 4.60
CA LEU A 46 1.87 -12.77 4.40
C LEU A 46 1.33 -12.20 3.08
N VAL A 47 1.50 -12.91 1.98
CA VAL A 47 1.10 -12.41 0.65
C VAL A 47 -0.42 -12.27 0.56
N ASP A 48 -1.15 -13.26 1.10
CA ASP A 48 -2.61 -13.20 1.15
C ASP A 48 -3.09 -12.04 2.01
N GLN A 49 -2.42 -11.79 3.15
CA GLN A 49 -2.76 -10.64 4.00
C GLN A 49 -2.45 -9.31 3.32
N ILE A 50 -1.36 -9.22 2.58
CA ILE A 50 -1.04 -8.02 1.79
C ILE A 50 -2.16 -7.78 0.77
N ARG A 51 -2.56 -8.81 0.05
CA ARG A 51 -3.64 -8.70 -0.93
C ARG A 51 -4.93 -8.23 -0.28
N GLN A 52 -5.28 -8.81 0.86
CA GLN A 52 -6.49 -8.41 1.60
C GLN A 52 -6.41 -6.96 2.09
N ALA A 53 -5.26 -6.56 2.64
CA ALA A 53 -5.06 -5.18 3.10
C ALA A 53 -5.19 -4.18 1.94
N LEU A 54 -4.64 -4.50 0.77
CA LEU A 54 -4.78 -3.65 -0.42
C LEU A 54 -6.23 -3.59 -0.89
N HIS A 55 -6.95 -4.70 -0.87
CA HIS A 55 -8.39 -4.70 -1.18
C HIS A 55 -9.16 -3.81 -0.20
N ASN A 56 -8.81 -3.84 1.08
CA ASN A 56 -9.44 -2.99 2.09
C ASN A 56 -9.18 -1.51 1.80
N VAL A 57 -7.94 -1.17 1.43
CA VAL A 57 -7.60 0.20 1.03
C VAL A 57 -8.46 0.64 -0.15
N LEU A 58 -8.60 -0.21 -1.17
CA LEU A 58 -9.40 0.10 -2.35
C LEU A 58 -10.88 0.26 -2.00
N ALA A 59 -11.39 -0.55 -1.08
CA ALA A 59 -12.78 -0.44 -0.64
C ALA A 59 -13.04 0.91 0.03
N VAL A 60 -12.13 1.37 0.89
CA VAL A 60 -12.25 2.67 1.55
C VAL A 60 -12.15 3.81 0.52
N LEU A 61 -11.18 3.74 -0.37
CA LEU A 61 -11.03 4.74 -1.45
C LEU A 61 -12.28 4.81 -2.32
N GLY A 62 -12.90 3.66 -2.60
CA GLY A 62 -14.11 3.58 -3.42
C GLY A 62 -15.28 4.36 -2.83
N VAL A 63 -15.39 4.45 -1.53
CA VAL A 63 -16.45 5.26 -0.88
C VAL A 63 -16.31 6.74 -1.25
N ALA A 64 -15.09 7.20 -1.49
CA ALA A 64 -14.82 8.59 -1.87
C ALA A 64 -14.76 8.77 -3.39
N GLY A 65 -15.06 7.73 -4.17
CA GLY A 65 -14.96 7.79 -5.62
C GLY A 65 -13.53 7.80 -6.13
N ALA A 66 -12.59 7.27 -5.34
CA ALA A 66 -11.17 7.23 -5.69
C ALA A 66 -10.72 5.80 -5.98
N GLY A 67 -9.60 5.68 -6.66
CA GLY A 67 -9.00 4.39 -7.02
C GLY A 67 -7.48 4.41 -6.89
N PRO A 68 -6.83 3.34 -7.34
CA PRO A 68 -5.37 3.20 -7.22
C PRO A 68 -4.59 4.37 -7.83
N GLU A 69 -5.07 4.92 -8.94
CA GLU A 69 -4.41 6.02 -9.64
C GLU A 69 -4.33 7.30 -8.83
N HIS A 70 -5.13 7.40 -7.77
CA HIS A 70 -5.15 8.60 -6.91
C HIS A 70 -4.23 8.47 -5.70
N VAL A 71 -3.67 7.30 -5.43
CA VAL A 71 -2.80 7.08 -4.28
C VAL A 71 -1.48 7.82 -4.49
N VAL A 72 -1.11 8.66 -3.52
CA VAL A 72 0.13 9.46 -3.59
C VAL A 72 1.17 8.96 -2.59
N ARG A 73 0.75 8.31 -1.53
CA ARG A 73 1.65 7.80 -0.50
C ARG A 73 1.08 6.54 0.12
N MET A 74 1.94 5.54 0.32
CA MET A 74 1.61 4.39 1.16
C MET A 74 2.79 4.05 2.07
N THR A 75 2.43 3.64 3.27
CA THR A 75 3.40 3.12 4.22
C THR A 75 2.99 1.71 4.61
N TRP A 76 3.94 0.79 4.51
CA TRP A 76 3.75 -0.61 4.86
C TRP A 76 4.54 -0.90 6.13
N TYR A 77 3.84 -1.39 7.14
CA TYR A 77 4.43 -1.83 8.40
C TYR A 77 4.42 -3.36 8.40
N LEU A 78 5.60 -3.96 8.57
CA LEU A 78 5.79 -5.41 8.46
C LEU A 78 6.36 -5.95 9.76
N VAL A 79 5.95 -7.13 10.17
CA VAL A 79 6.50 -7.75 11.39
C VAL A 79 7.74 -8.60 11.09
N ASP A 80 7.96 -8.97 9.82
CA ASP A 80 9.11 -9.81 9.44
C ASP A 80 9.65 -9.38 8.07
N LYS A 81 10.71 -8.56 8.08
CA LYS A 81 11.30 -8.08 6.82
C LYS A 81 11.98 -9.18 6.02
N ARG A 82 12.40 -10.26 6.68
CA ARG A 82 13.07 -11.38 5.99
C ARG A 82 12.06 -12.17 5.16
N GLU A 83 10.88 -12.41 5.71
CA GLU A 83 9.80 -13.04 4.94
C GLU A 83 9.39 -12.15 3.77
N TYR A 84 9.26 -10.85 4.02
CA TYR A 84 8.95 -9.87 2.98
C TYR A 84 10.00 -9.95 1.85
N ALA A 85 11.27 -9.88 2.19
CA ALA A 85 12.36 -9.90 1.21
C ALA A 85 12.43 -11.23 0.45
N ALA A 86 12.08 -12.33 1.09
CA ALA A 86 12.10 -13.66 0.47
C ALA A 86 10.93 -13.86 -0.52
N ARG A 87 9.89 -13.04 -0.45
CA ARG A 87 8.67 -13.21 -1.25
C ARG A 87 8.34 -12.01 -2.12
N LEU A 88 9.33 -11.22 -2.50
CA LEU A 88 9.12 -9.98 -3.28
C LEU A 88 8.40 -10.22 -4.60
N GLN A 89 8.67 -11.34 -5.27
CA GLN A 89 8.04 -11.64 -6.54
C GLN A 89 6.54 -11.87 -6.38
N GLU A 90 6.15 -12.65 -5.37
CA GLU A 90 4.74 -12.90 -5.06
C GLU A 90 4.03 -11.63 -4.59
N ILE A 91 4.72 -10.83 -3.78
CA ILE A 91 4.19 -9.55 -3.28
C ILE A 91 3.99 -8.59 -4.46
N GLY A 92 4.94 -8.53 -5.39
CA GLY A 92 4.80 -7.71 -6.59
C GLY A 92 3.61 -8.13 -7.44
N ALA A 93 3.35 -9.43 -7.57
CA ALA A 93 2.19 -9.94 -8.29
C ALA A 93 0.89 -9.52 -7.59
N ALA A 94 0.82 -9.67 -6.26
CA ALA A 94 -0.35 -9.25 -5.48
C ALA A 94 -0.60 -7.75 -5.63
N TYR A 95 0.46 -6.94 -5.62
CA TYR A 95 0.36 -5.50 -5.82
C TYR A 95 -0.22 -5.18 -7.21
N ARG A 96 0.33 -5.78 -8.26
CA ARG A 96 -0.13 -5.53 -9.63
C ARG A 96 -1.59 -5.95 -9.83
N ASP A 97 -2.00 -7.05 -9.20
CA ASP A 97 -3.39 -7.54 -9.31
C ASP A 97 -4.39 -6.60 -8.62
N THR A 98 -3.96 -5.86 -7.61
CA THR A 98 -4.84 -4.97 -6.83
C THR A 98 -4.68 -3.51 -7.23
N MET A 99 -3.45 -3.02 -7.30
CA MET A 99 -3.15 -1.60 -7.54
C MET A 99 -2.75 -1.30 -8.98
N GLY A 100 -2.56 -2.33 -9.78
CA GLY A 100 -2.11 -2.16 -11.17
C GLY A 100 -0.70 -1.61 -11.22
N ARG A 101 -0.48 -0.64 -12.08
CA ARG A 101 0.82 0.01 -12.27
C ARG A 101 0.89 1.40 -11.63
N SER A 102 0.06 1.63 -10.63
CA SER A 102 0.10 2.87 -9.86
C SER A 102 1.14 2.72 -8.75
N PHE A 103 2.27 3.42 -8.89
CA PHE A 103 3.38 3.34 -7.94
C PHE A 103 3.53 4.67 -7.23
N PRO A 104 2.97 4.79 -6.01
CA PRO A 104 3.07 6.03 -5.23
C PRO A 104 4.41 6.15 -4.52
N ALA A 105 4.63 7.28 -3.88
CA ALA A 105 5.70 7.40 -2.89
C ALA A 105 5.44 6.35 -1.81
N MET A 106 6.43 5.51 -1.52
CA MET A 106 6.23 4.35 -0.66
C MET A 106 7.36 4.19 0.33
N THR A 107 6.98 3.81 1.54
CA THR A 107 7.91 3.44 2.60
C THR A 107 7.48 2.07 3.14
N ALA A 108 8.42 1.17 3.32
CA ALA A 108 8.18 -0.12 3.97
C ALA A 108 9.16 -0.29 5.10
N VAL A 109 8.68 -0.60 6.30
CA VAL A 109 9.51 -0.73 7.49
C VAL A 109 9.08 -1.94 8.31
N GLN A 110 10.04 -2.56 8.99
CA GLN A 110 9.73 -3.55 9.99
C GLN A 110 9.46 -2.87 11.30
N VAL A 111 8.40 -3.30 11.98
CA VAL A 111 8.04 -2.84 13.32
C VAL A 111 8.17 -4.00 14.30
N ALA A 112 8.22 -3.69 15.60
CA ALA A 112 8.34 -4.71 16.64
C ALA A 112 7.14 -5.66 16.66
N ASP A 113 5.94 -5.11 16.45
CA ASP A 113 4.69 -5.89 16.35
C ASP A 113 3.58 -4.99 15.84
N LEU A 114 2.46 -5.59 15.49
CA LEU A 114 1.22 -4.88 15.16
C LEU A 114 0.23 -5.12 16.28
N ILE A 115 -0.80 -4.26 16.35
CA ILE A 115 -1.73 -4.29 17.47
C ILE A 115 -2.53 -5.59 17.50
N GLU A 116 -2.95 -6.11 16.33
CA GLU A 116 -3.68 -7.37 16.26
C GLU A 116 -2.70 -8.53 16.07
N ASP A 117 -2.80 -9.54 16.93
CA ASP A 117 -1.84 -10.66 16.97
C ASP A 117 -1.73 -11.41 15.64
N GLY A 118 -2.82 -11.53 14.90
CA GLY A 118 -2.81 -12.24 13.62
C GLY A 118 -2.26 -11.43 12.46
N ALA A 119 -2.00 -10.13 12.64
CA ALA A 119 -1.58 -9.26 11.55
C ALA A 119 -0.10 -9.42 11.24
N LYS A 120 0.24 -9.57 9.96
CA LYS A 120 1.62 -9.62 9.47
C LYS A 120 2.02 -8.36 8.71
N VAL A 121 1.04 -7.56 8.33
CA VAL A 121 1.23 -6.32 7.57
C VAL A 121 0.15 -5.33 7.95
N GLU A 122 0.51 -4.05 7.92
CA GLU A 122 -0.44 -2.95 8.00
C GLU A 122 -0.07 -1.92 6.95
N ILE A 123 -1.07 -1.42 6.21
CA ILE A 123 -0.86 -0.49 5.10
C ILE A 123 -1.73 0.75 5.32
N GLU A 124 -1.11 1.93 5.35
CA GLU A 124 -1.84 3.19 5.38
C GLU A 124 -1.60 3.98 4.10
N VAL A 125 -2.59 4.74 3.67
CA VAL A 125 -2.58 5.38 2.36
C VAL A 125 -3.09 6.81 2.45
N THR A 126 -2.47 7.69 1.67
CA THR A 126 -3.02 9.00 1.35
C THR A 126 -3.26 9.04 -0.16
N ALA A 127 -4.44 9.48 -0.54
CA ALA A 127 -4.80 9.66 -1.95
C ALA A 127 -5.22 11.11 -2.21
N VAL A 128 -5.07 11.55 -3.44
CA VAL A 128 -5.50 12.88 -3.88
C VAL A 128 -6.28 12.72 -5.18
N VAL A 129 -7.51 13.18 -5.18
CA VAL A 129 -8.34 13.20 -6.39
C VAL A 129 -8.22 14.60 -6.99
N PRO A 130 -7.73 14.73 -8.24
CA PRO A 130 -7.60 16.04 -8.87
C PRO A 130 -8.95 16.78 -8.98
N ASP A 131 -8.89 18.08 -8.88
CA ASP A 131 -10.08 18.95 -9.02
C ASP A 131 -10.66 18.88 -10.44
#